data_7c6439560a9edf92fb5f4c3c0c0a5f04
#
_entry.id   7c6439560a9edf92fb5f4c3c0c0a5f04
#
_cell.length_a   1.000
_cell.length_b   1.000
_cell.length_c   1.000
_cell.angle_alpha   90.00
_cell.angle_beta   90.00
_cell.angle_gamma   90.00
#
_symmetry.space_group_name_H-M   'P 1'
#
loop_
_entity.id
_entity.type
_entity.pdbx_description
1 polymer ?
#
loop_
_entity_poly.entity_id
_entity_poly.type
_entity_poly.pdbx_seq_one_letter_code
_entity_poly.pdbx_strand_id
1 'polypeptide(L)'
;LLYTPYHEMDVKQFADKMNELYRAAKPETNLKALRALAGLSQSELAEQADVPVRTIQQYEQRQKDINKAQAETLLRLARTLNCNVEDLMEKVPFPRN
;
A
#
# COMPACT_ATOMS: atom_id res chain seq x y z
N LEU A 1 -34.27 -11.41 17.21
CA LEU A 1 -34.08 -10.62 15.99
C LEU A 1 -32.62 -10.42 15.69
N LEU A 2 -32.26 -10.68 14.48
CA LEU A 2 -30.88 -10.47 14.07
C LEU A 2 -30.65 -9.01 13.71
N TYR A 3 -29.84 -8.38 14.49
CA TYR A 3 -29.42 -7.03 14.19
C TYR A 3 -28.10 -7.11 13.42
N THR A 4 -28.04 -6.45 12.26
CA THR A 4 -26.80 -6.37 11.53
C THR A 4 -26.31 -4.93 11.58
N PRO A 5 -25.05 -4.71 12.00
CA PRO A 5 -24.52 -3.36 12.08
C PRO A 5 -24.48 -2.66 10.72
N TYR A 6 -24.60 -3.41 9.65
CA TYR A 6 -24.56 -2.83 8.31
C TYR A 6 -25.76 -1.98 7.98
N HIS A 7 -26.88 -2.14 8.69
CA HIS A 7 -28.07 -1.34 8.46
C HIS A 7 -27.87 0.12 8.84
N GLU A 8 -26.95 0.41 9.76
CA GLU A 8 -26.70 1.76 10.24
C GLU A 8 -25.41 2.33 9.69
N MET A 9 -24.77 1.60 8.81
CA MET A 9 -23.46 1.98 8.28
C MET A 9 -23.60 2.25 6.79
N ASP A 10 -23.21 3.44 6.35
CA ASP A 10 -23.19 3.71 4.91
C ASP A 10 -22.06 2.94 4.24
N VAL A 11 -22.10 2.94 2.89
CA VAL A 11 -21.13 2.16 2.11
C VAL A 11 -19.71 2.58 2.38
N LYS A 12 -19.47 3.88 2.56
CA LYS A 12 -18.15 4.39 2.83
C LYS A 12 -17.62 3.90 4.17
N GLN A 13 -18.46 3.99 5.21
CA GLN A 13 -18.07 3.52 6.55
C GLN A 13 -17.75 2.03 6.54
N PHE A 14 -18.56 1.26 5.83
CA PHE A 14 -18.34 -0.16 5.72
C PHE A 14 -17.01 -0.46 5.01
N ALA A 15 -16.75 0.21 3.90
CA ALA A 15 -15.50 0.03 3.16
C ALA A 15 -14.29 0.43 3.99
N ASP A 16 -14.38 1.54 4.72
CA ASP A 16 -13.30 2.00 5.59
C ASP A 16 -13.02 0.96 6.70
N LYS A 17 -14.07 0.40 7.28
CA LYS A 17 -13.93 -0.61 8.30
C LYS A 17 -13.26 -1.87 7.78
N MET A 18 -13.64 -2.31 6.59
CA MET A 18 -13.03 -3.49 5.98
C MET A 18 -11.59 -3.24 5.59
N ASN A 19 -11.28 -2.03 5.16
CA ASN A 19 -9.89 -1.67 4.86
C ASN A 19 -9.02 -1.66 6.11
N GLU A 20 -9.57 -1.23 7.24
CA GLU A 20 -8.86 -1.32 8.52
C GLU A 20 -8.56 -2.76 8.89
N LEU A 21 -9.54 -3.65 8.72
CA LEU A 21 -9.36 -5.06 8.99
C LEU A 21 -8.29 -5.67 8.08
N TYR A 22 -8.30 -5.28 6.80
CA TYR A 22 -7.29 -5.72 5.86
C TYR A 22 -5.89 -5.30 6.31
N ARG A 23 -5.73 -4.04 6.73
CA ARG A 23 -4.44 -3.53 7.18
C ARG A 23 -3.97 -4.26 8.44
N ALA A 24 -4.88 -4.57 9.35
CA ALA A 24 -4.55 -5.31 10.56
C ALA A 24 -4.11 -6.74 10.25
N ALA A 25 -4.74 -7.36 9.25
CA ALA A 25 -4.39 -8.71 8.84
C ALA A 25 -3.08 -8.77 8.05
N LYS A 26 -2.66 -7.65 7.47
CA LYS A 26 -1.43 -7.57 6.68
C LYS A 26 -0.53 -6.49 7.26
N PRO A 27 0.36 -6.85 8.19
CA PRO A 27 1.18 -5.88 8.92
C PRO A 27 2.18 -5.14 8.03
N GLU A 28 2.63 -5.76 6.94
CA GLU A 28 3.59 -5.13 6.04
C GLU A 28 2.98 -4.84 4.69
N THR A 29 3.40 -3.72 4.09
CA THR A 29 3.07 -3.45 2.69
C THR A 29 3.92 -4.34 1.78
N ASN A 30 3.45 -4.52 0.55
CA ASN A 30 4.24 -5.24 -0.45
C ASN A 30 5.55 -4.50 -0.74
N LEU A 31 5.52 -3.18 -0.77
CA LEU A 31 6.73 -2.38 -0.98
C LEU A 31 7.78 -2.68 0.07
N LYS A 32 7.39 -2.70 1.34
CA LYS A 32 8.33 -2.99 2.43
C LYS A 32 8.88 -4.41 2.32
N ALA A 33 8.01 -5.38 2.02
CA ALA A 33 8.42 -6.77 1.89
C ALA A 33 9.42 -6.95 0.74
N LEU A 34 9.14 -6.35 -0.41
CA LEU A 34 10.03 -6.43 -1.57
C LEU A 34 11.35 -5.72 -1.32
N ARG A 35 11.31 -4.58 -0.64
CA ARG A 35 12.52 -3.87 -0.26
C ARG A 35 13.40 -4.72 0.65
N ALA A 36 12.80 -5.35 1.64
CA ALA A 36 13.53 -6.23 2.56
C ALA A 36 14.15 -7.42 1.83
N LEU A 37 13.41 -8.02 0.90
CA LEU A 37 13.93 -9.12 0.09
C LEU A 37 15.10 -8.68 -0.78
N ALA A 38 15.09 -7.44 -1.23
CA ALA A 38 16.19 -6.89 -2.02
C ALA A 38 17.39 -6.48 -1.15
N GLY A 39 17.24 -6.52 0.17
CA GLY A 39 18.32 -6.15 1.09
C GLY A 39 18.59 -4.66 1.15
N LEU A 40 17.60 -3.83 0.81
CA LEU A 40 17.78 -2.38 0.76
C LEU A 40 17.14 -1.70 1.96
N SER A 41 17.81 -0.66 2.47
CA SER A 41 17.17 0.26 3.41
C SER A 41 16.24 1.19 2.65
N GLN A 42 15.40 1.92 3.38
CA GLN A 42 14.54 2.94 2.76
C GLN A 42 15.36 3.98 2.01
N SER A 43 16.46 4.43 2.60
CA SER A 43 17.34 5.41 1.99
C SER A 43 18.02 4.87 0.74
N GLU A 44 18.45 3.61 0.78
CA GLU A 44 19.08 2.99 -0.38
C GLU A 44 18.09 2.82 -1.53
N LEU A 45 16.88 2.39 -1.24
CA LEU A 45 15.85 2.29 -2.26
C LEU A 45 15.53 3.65 -2.86
N ALA A 46 15.40 4.67 -2.00
CA ALA A 46 15.12 6.03 -2.46
C ALA A 46 16.21 6.53 -3.42
N GLU A 47 17.45 6.30 -3.08
CA GLU A 47 18.57 6.73 -3.91
C GLU A 47 18.61 5.98 -5.24
N GLN A 48 18.47 4.66 -5.19
CA GLN A 48 18.56 3.84 -6.40
C GLN A 48 17.38 4.04 -7.34
N ALA A 49 16.19 4.26 -6.78
CA ALA A 49 14.97 4.46 -7.56
C ALA A 49 14.76 5.93 -7.98
N ASP A 50 15.56 6.83 -7.44
CA ASP A 50 15.39 8.27 -7.65
C ASP A 50 13.98 8.73 -7.22
N VAL A 51 13.60 8.30 -6.01
CA VAL A 51 12.32 8.65 -5.38
C VAL A 51 12.64 9.19 -4.00
N PRO A 52 11.97 10.27 -3.56
CA PRO A 52 12.25 10.81 -2.22
C PRO A 52 12.02 9.75 -1.14
N VAL A 53 12.90 9.69 -0.16
CA VAL A 53 12.77 8.72 0.95
C VAL A 53 11.47 8.91 1.71
N ARG A 54 11.02 10.16 1.84
CA ARG A 54 9.75 10.44 2.50
C ARG A 54 8.57 9.78 1.80
N THR A 55 8.61 9.75 0.47
CA THR A 55 7.57 9.08 -0.33
C THR A 55 7.52 7.59 -0.01
N ILE A 56 8.68 6.94 0.07
CA ILE A 56 8.74 5.52 0.42
C ILE A 56 8.21 5.30 1.83
N GLN A 57 8.60 6.13 2.78
CA GLN A 57 8.12 6.03 4.16
C GLN A 57 6.60 6.17 4.23
N GLN A 58 6.03 7.12 3.50
CA GLN A 58 4.59 7.34 3.48
C GLN A 58 3.84 6.13 2.95
N TYR A 59 4.34 5.50 1.90
CA TYR A 59 3.73 4.29 1.37
C TYR A 59 3.85 3.11 2.34
N GLU A 60 5.03 2.92 2.93
CA GLU A 60 5.24 1.80 3.86
C GLU A 60 4.43 1.95 5.14
N GLN A 61 4.22 3.18 5.59
CA GLN A 61 3.40 3.46 6.78
C GLN A 61 1.92 3.62 6.45
N ARG A 62 1.53 3.43 5.20
CA ARG A 62 0.16 3.56 4.71
C ARG A 62 -0.43 4.95 4.94
N GLN A 63 0.42 5.96 5.02
CA GLN A 63 -0.02 7.35 5.06
C GLN A 63 -0.50 7.80 3.68
N LYS A 64 0.00 7.17 2.63
CA LYS A 64 -0.44 7.36 1.25
C LYS A 64 -0.76 6.01 0.63
N ASP A 65 -1.73 6.02 -0.27
CA ASP A 65 -2.14 4.82 -0.99
C ASP A 65 -1.27 4.64 -2.23
N ILE A 66 -0.42 3.63 -2.20
CA ILE A 66 0.48 3.35 -3.33
C ILE A 66 -0.29 3.03 -4.61
N ASN A 67 -1.52 2.53 -4.48
CA ASN A 67 -2.35 2.24 -5.67
C ASN A 67 -2.70 3.51 -6.44
N LYS A 68 -2.57 4.67 -5.82
CA LYS A 68 -2.82 5.97 -6.45
C LYS A 68 -1.53 6.70 -6.83
N ALA A 69 -0.40 6.04 -6.73
CA ALA A 69 0.88 6.65 -7.09
C ALA A 69 0.95 6.89 -8.59
N GLN A 70 1.76 7.85 -8.98
CA GLN A 70 2.01 8.10 -10.39
C GLN A 70 2.73 6.90 -11.02
N ALA A 71 2.40 6.61 -12.27
CA ALA A 71 3.01 5.50 -12.99
C ALA A 71 4.53 5.57 -12.99
N GLU A 72 5.08 6.76 -13.13
CA GLU A 72 6.53 6.95 -13.13
C GLU A 72 7.17 6.50 -11.81
N THR A 73 6.56 6.87 -10.70
CA THR A 73 7.05 6.45 -9.38
C THR A 73 7.01 4.94 -9.23
N LEU A 74 5.89 4.32 -9.63
CA LEU A 74 5.75 2.87 -9.56
C LEU A 74 6.77 2.16 -10.44
N LEU A 75 7.01 2.68 -11.64
CA LEU A 75 7.98 2.07 -12.56
C LEU A 75 9.41 2.16 -12.00
N ARG A 76 9.77 3.28 -11.41
CA ARG A 76 11.09 3.45 -10.81
C ARG A 76 11.32 2.46 -9.67
N LEU A 77 10.34 2.33 -8.80
CA LEU A 77 10.41 1.39 -7.69
C LEU A 77 10.46 -0.06 -8.19
N ALA A 78 9.61 -0.40 -9.15
CA ALA A 78 9.56 -1.75 -9.69
C ALA A 78 10.88 -2.15 -10.37
N ARG A 79 11.46 -1.25 -11.12
CA ARG A 79 12.75 -1.52 -11.77
C ARG A 79 13.87 -1.74 -10.77
N THR A 80 13.92 -0.91 -9.74
CA THR A 80 14.95 -1.02 -8.71
C THR A 80 14.79 -2.32 -7.92
N LEU A 81 13.56 -2.72 -7.65
CA LEU A 81 13.27 -3.94 -6.90
C LEU A 81 13.19 -5.18 -7.79
N ASN A 82 13.34 -5.00 -9.10
CA ASN A 82 13.26 -6.08 -10.08
C ASN A 82 11.96 -6.88 -9.96
N CYS A 83 10.86 -6.17 -9.91
CA CYS A 83 9.53 -6.76 -9.81
C CYS A 83 8.56 -6.06 -10.76
N ASN A 84 7.34 -6.57 -10.85
CA ASN A 84 6.30 -5.94 -11.64
C ASN A 84 5.61 -4.85 -10.82
N VAL A 85 5.02 -3.87 -11.51
CA VAL A 85 4.27 -2.80 -10.84
C VAL A 85 3.15 -3.40 -9.98
N GLU A 86 2.47 -4.43 -10.48
CA GLU A 86 1.38 -5.08 -9.75
C GLU A 86 1.85 -5.65 -8.41
N ASP A 87 3.11 -6.04 -8.32
CA ASP A 87 3.66 -6.61 -7.09
C ASP A 87 3.78 -5.57 -5.99
N LEU A 88 3.84 -4.29 -6.35
CA LEU A 88 3.91 -3.19 -5.40
C LEU A 88 2.54 -2.75 -4.89
N MET A 89 1.49 -3.10 -5.61
CA MET A 89 0.16 -2.62 -5.29
C MET A 89 -0.43 -3.38 -4.10
N GLU A 90 -1.28 -2.69 -3.37
CA GLU A 90 -1.97 -3.26 -2.22
C GLU A 90 -3.39 -3.62 -2.62
N LYS A 91 -3.84 -4.80 -2.19
CA LYS A 91 -5.23 -5.19 -2.39
C LYS A 91 -6.06 -4.59 -1.28
N VAL A 92 -7.23 -4.09 -1.64
CA VAL A 92 -8.22 -3.65 -0.67
C VAL A 92 -9.49 -4.46 -0.89
N PRO A 93 -10.19 -4.85 0.18
CA PRO A 93 -11.39 -5.68 0.05
C PRO A 93 -12.50 -5.01 -0.74
N PHE A 94 -12.57 -3.69 -0.72
CA PHE A 94 -13.63 -2.94 -1.38
C PHE A 94 -13.05 -1.79 -2.17
N PRO A 95 -13.66 -1.45 -3.33
CA PRO A 95 -13.21 -0.30 -4.10
C PRO A 95 -13.35 0.98 -3.27
N ARG A 96 -12.46 1.91 -3.51
CA ARG A 96 -12.49 3.22 -2.86
C ARG A 96 -12.75 4.27 -3.91
N ASN A 97 -13.68 5.13 -3.63
CA ASN A 97 -14.02 6.24 -4.54
C ASN A 97 -13.23 7.48 -4.19
#